data_2de5c0c14bfa15361282f3d41bb53b13
#
_entry.id   2de5c0c14bfa15361282f3d41bb53b13
#
_cell.length_a   1.000
_cell.length_b   1.000
_cell.length_c   1.000
_cell.angle_alpha   90.00
_cell.angle_beta   90.00
_cell.angle_gamma   90.00
#
_symmetry.space_group_name_H-M   'P 1'
#
loop_
_entity.id
_entity.type
_entity.pdbx_description
1 polymer ?
#
loop_
_entity_poly.entity_id
_entity_poly.type
_entity_poly.pdbx_seq_one_letter_code
_entity_poly.pdbx_strand_id
1 'polypeptide(L)' 'MRQYYVTAHFTDGHTSVYTFLFLHSAIKFVSYLWSEADNLKFVTMTSTANH' A
#
# COMPACT_ATOMS: atom_id res chain seq x y z
N MET A 1 17.62 1.24 -7.93
CA MET A 1 16.85 0.55 -6.88
C MET A 1 15.38 0.86 -7.04
N ARG A 2 14.52 -0.14 -6.90
CA ARG A 2 13.08 0.04 -7.07
C ARG A 2 12.41 0.12 -5.72
N GLN A 3 11.46 1.02 -5.59
CA GLN A 3 10.65 1.15 -4.39
C GLN A 3 9.19 0.98 -4.75
N TYR A 4 8.43 0.45 -3.81
CA TYR A 4 7.00 0.21 -3.99
C TYR A 4 6.26 1.04 -2.96
N TYR A 5 5.24 1.77 -3.43
CA TYR A 5 4.42 2.62 -2.57
C TYR A 5 3.02 2.04 -2.52
N VAL A 6 2.54 1.83 -1.32
CA VAL A 6 1.16 1.38 -1.09
C VAL A 6 0.41 2.54 -0.47
N THR A 7 -0.64 2.99 -1.12
CA THR A 7 -1.47 4.07 -0.61
C THR A 7 -2.83 3.50 -0.23
N ALA A 8 -3.15 3.60 1.05
CA ALA A 8 -4.42 3.13 1.58
C ALA A 8 -5.37 4.30 1.71
N HIS A 9 -6.56 4.17 1.14
CA HIS A 9 -7.61 5.18 1.23
C HIS A 9 -8.72 4.64 2.10
N PHE A 10 -9.09 5.41 3.11
CA PHE A 10 -10.10 4.99 4.08
C PHE A 10 -11.41 5.73 3.87
N THR A 11 -12.49 5.16 4.37
CA THR A 11 -13.84 5.70 4.17
C THR A 11 -14.06 7.04 4.86
N ASP A 12 -13.26 7.35 5.88
CA ASP A 12 -13.34 8.63 6.60
C ASP A 12 -12.55 9.75 5.93
N GLY A 13 -11.95 9.48 4.77
CA GLY A 13 -11.15 10.46 4.05
C GLY A 13 -9.67 10.40 4.36
N HIS A 14 -9.25 9.53 5.26
CA HIS A 14 -7.84 9.35 5.59
C HIS A 14 -7.10 8.67 4.45
N THR A 15 -5.84 9.02 4.30
CA THR A 15 -4.94 8.40 3.34
C THR A 15 -3.61 8.13 4.02
N SER A 16 -3.08 6.94 3.87
CA SER A 16 -1.78 6.58 4.43
C SER A 16 -0.91 6.00 3.32
N VAL A 17 0.37 6.39 3.32
CA VAL A 17 1.32 5.91 2.33
C VAL A 17 2.41 5.11 3.03
N TYR A 18 2.71 3.94 2.48
CA TYR A 18 3.73 3.04 3.01
C TYR A 18 4.72 2.72 1.92
N THR A 19 5.99 2.64 2.27
CA THR A 19 7.07 2.38 1.31
C THR A 19 7.71 1.03 1.60
N PHE A 20 7.93 0.26 0.55
CA PHE A 20 8.54 -1.07 0.65
C PHE A 20 9.65 -1.20 -0.37
N LEU A 21 10.69 -1.95 -0.03
CA LEU A 21 11.79 -2.24 -0.94
C LEU A 21 11.54 -3.50 -1.76
N PHE A 22 10.64 -4.37 -1.30
CA PHE A 22 10.35 -5.64 -1.96
C PHE A 22 8.87 -5.72 -2.31
N LEU A 23 8.59 -6.14 -3.54
CA LEU A 23 7.23 -6.31 -4.01
C LEU A 23 6.45 -7.29 -3.13
N HIS A 24 7.09 -8.36 -2.73
CA HIS A 24 6.48 -9.39 -1.90
C HIS A 24 5.96 -8.82 -0.59
N SER A 25 6.76 -7.94 0.04
CA SER A 25 6.36 -7.29 1.29
C SER A 25 5.18 -6.36 1.07
N ALA A 26 5.18 -5.62 -0.04
CA ALA A 26 4.07 -4.73 -0.37
C ALA A 26 2.77 -5.50 -0.55
N ILE A 27 2.83 -6.61 -1.26
CA ILE A 27 1.65 -7.45 -1.51
C ILE A 27 1.11 -8.03 -0.20
N LYS A 28 1.99 -8.50 0.66
CA LYS A 28 1.59 -9.03 1.97
C LYS A 28 0.91 -7.95 2.80
N PHE A 29 1.43 -6.74 2.76
CA PHE A 29 0.86 -5.64 3.51
C PHE A 29 -0.53 -5.27 3.00
N VAL A 30 -0.73 -5.26 1.69
CA VAL A 30 -2.05 -4.99 1.11
C VAL A 30 -3.04 -6.04 1.58
N SER A 31 -2.65 -7.29 1.58
CA SER A 31 -3.49 -8.38 2.06
C SER A 31 -3.85 -8.19 3.54
N TYR A 32 -2.87 -7.79 4.34
CA TYR A 32 -3.07 -7.50 5.75
C TYR A 32 -4.10 -6.37 5.94
N LEU A 33 -3.97 -5.30 5.17
CA LEU A 33 -4.89 -4.17 5.27
C LEU A 33 -6.33 -4.59 4.98
N TRP A 34 -6.53 -5.39 3.94
CA TRP A 34 -7.87 -5.86 3.58
C TRP A 34 -8.46 -6.76 4.65
N SER A 35 -7.60 -7.49 5.38
CA SER A 35 -8.05 -8.39 6.44
C SER A 35 -8.38 -7.64 7.74
N GLU A 36 -7.58 -6.63 8.07
CA GLU A 36 -7.61 -6.02 9.41
C GLU A 36 -8.30 -4.67 9.46
N ALA A 37 -8.28 -3.91 8.37
CA ALA A 37 -8.85 -2.56 8.37
C ALA A 37 -10.32 -2.60 7.95
N ASP A 38 -11.20 -2.26 8.86
CA ASP A 38 -12.63 -2.29 8.60
C ASP A 38 -13.10 -1.12 7.75
N ASN A 39 -12.39 0.00 7.83
CA ASN A 39 -12.79 1.22 7.13
C ASN A 39 -11.95 1.46 5.87
N LEU A 40 -11.34 0.44 5.33
CA LEU A 40 -10.54 0.56 4.12
C LEU A 40 -11.47 0.68 2.91
N LYS A 41 -11.25 1.73 2.11
CA LYS A 41 -12.05 1.97 0.91
C LYS A 41 -11.42 1.32 -0.31
N PHE A 42 -10.17 1.65 -0.59
CA PHE A 42 -9.41 1.02 -1.66
C PHE A 42 -7.92 1.25 -1.43
N VAL A 43 -7.12 0.48 -2.13
CA VAL A 43 -5.66 0.55 -2.04
C VAL A 43 -5.09 0.68 -3.44
N THR A 44 -4.12 1.58 -3.59
CA THR A 44 -3.38 1.69 -4.84
C THR A 44 -1.92 1.32 -4.58
N MET A 45 -1.28 0.76 -5.59
CA MET A 45 0.13 0.42 -5.51
C MET A 45 0.85 0.98 -6.72
N THR A 46 1.94 1.70 -6.47
CA THR A 46 2.79 2.21 -7.54
C THR A 46 4.22 1.79 -7.26
N SER A 47 5.02 1.75 -8.29
CA SER A 47 6.44 1.46 -8.14
C SER A 47 7.24 2.49 -8.92
N THR A 48 8.44 2.78 -8.40
CA THR A 48 9.41 3.61 -9.11
C THR A 48 10.60 2.75 -9.46
N ALA A 49 11.13 2.96 -10.64
CA ALA A 49 12.35 2.30 -11.07
C ALA A 49 13.39 3.38 -11.30
N ASN A 50 14.52 3.26 -10.62
CA ASN A 50 15.65 4.16 -10.82
C ASN A 50 16.56 3.57 -11.88
N HIS A 51 16.96 4.39 -12.79
CA HIS A 51 17.85 3.99 -13.86
C HIS A 51 19.28 4.38 -13.58
#